data_3478d8d254117c5d5b3b46510a72b969
#
_entry.id   3478d8d254117c5d5b3b46510a72b969
#
_cell.length_a   1.000
_cell.length_b   1.000
_cell.length_c   1.000
_cell.angle_alpha   90.00
_cell.angle_beta   90.00
_cell.angle_gamma   90.00
#
_symmetry.space_group_name_H-M   'P 1'
#
loop_
_entity.id
_entity.type
_entity.pdbx_description
1 polymer ?
#
loop_
_entity_poly.entity_id
_entity_poly.type
_entity_poly.pdbx_seq_one_letter_code
_entity_poly.pdbx_strand_id
1 'polypeptide(L)'
;VPTELHGPISTGPQGNRVFFGYGTNKGGILQIVDRDKLLNGPKEPTPDNLRYPEIARMPMSAFNGAHTTFPMLDMPVAEFSEDKDGRTRDIVMIVDEAILNECGEARQMVWFADVTTETRPMMISSYTVPEASGQFCQRGGRFGSHSSNESMAPVYYKKLAFIAFFNAGVRALDIRDPYHPKEIGYFIPSITSATDKRCIPIEGGERCKVAIQTNNVETDDRGYIYIVDRANTGLHILELTGPARAVAGPPKS
;
A
#
# COMPACT_ATOMS: atom_id res chain seq x y z
N VAL A 1 -2.44 22.91 -4.38
CA VAL A 1 -1.88 21.80 -3.55
C VAL A 1 -2.97 20.75 -3.44
N PRO A 2 -2.66 19.46 -3.62
CA PRO A 2 -3.61 18.38 -3.38
C PRO A 2 -4.11 18.41 -1.93
N THR A 3 -5.28 17.85 -1.69
CA THR A 3 -5.89 17.74 -0.35
C THR A 3 -5.76 16.32 0.19
N GLU A 4 -5.89 16.18 1.51
CA GLU A 4 -5.90 14.88 2.18
C GLU A 4 -4.59 14.11 1.96
N LEU A 5 -3.47 14.75 2.32
CA LEU A 5 -2.17 14.08 2.41
C LEU A 5 -2.26 12.95 3.43
N HIS A 6 -1.81 11.76 3.04
CA HIS A 6 -1.76 10.62 3.95
C HIS A 6 -0.32 10.14 4.17
N GLY A 7 0.18 9.16 3.50
CA GLY A 7 1.44 8.50 3.83
C GLY A 7 2.67 9.00 3.03
N PRO A 8 3.43 10.03 3.49
CA PRO A 8 4.68 10.40 2.85
C PRO A 8 5.79 9.40 3.17
N ILE A 9 6.47 8.88 2.15
CA ILE A 9 7.63 8.00 2.32
C ILE A 9 8.87 8.62 1.70
N SER A 10 9.92 8.80 2.51
CA SER A 10 11.20 9.32 2.08
C SER A 10 12.18 8.19 1.75
N THR A 11 12.96 8.37 0.70
CA THR A 11 14.10 7.49 0.38
C THR A 11 15.33 7.75 1.27
N GLY A 12 15.18 8.62 2.26
CA GLY A 12 16.25 8.99 3.20
C GLY A 12 17.23 10.01 2.63
N PRO A 13 18.29 10.33 3.40
CA PRO A 13 19.25 11.39 3.04
C PRO A 13 19.99 11.15 1.72
N GLN A 14 20.22 9.89 1.35
CA GLN A 14 20.95 9.54 0.13
C GLN A 14 20.05 9.57 -1.12
N GLY A 15 18.76 9.42 -0.95
CA GLY A 15 17.83 9.28 -2.06
C GLY A 15 17.23 10.57 -2.60
N ASN A 16 17.26 11.66 -1.85
CA ASN A 16 16.71 12.99 -2.19
C ASN A 16 15.28 12.97 -2.78
N ARG A 17 14.44 12.00 -2.41
CA ARG A 17 13.05 11.91 -2.85
C ARG A 17 12.10 11.70 -1.68
N VAL A 18 10.91 12.27 -1.82
CA VAL A 18 9.74 11.96 -1.00
C VAL A 18 8.56 11.70 -1.92
N PHE A 19 7.87 10.62 -1.66
CA PHE A 19 6.66 10.23 -2.38
C PHE A 19 5.47 10.49 -1.46
N PHE A 20 4.48 11.23 -1.97
CA PHE A 20 3.29 11.61 -1.23
C PHE A 20 2.05 10.98 -1.85
N GLY A 21 1.22 10.37 -1.01
CA GLY A 21 -0.13 9.94 -1.37
C GLY A 21 -1.17 10.95 -0.92
N TYR A 22 -2.11 11.29 -1.79
CA TYR A 22 -3.18 12.24 -1.49
C TYR A 22 -4.54 11.71 -1.91
N GLY A 23 -5.57 12.34 -1.37
CA GLY A 23 -6.93 12.26 -1.87
C GLY A 23 -7.64 10.97 -1.53
N THR A 24 -7.38 10.42 -0.35
CA THR A 24 -8.13 9.27 0.15
C THR A 24 -9.63 9.47 -0.09
N ASN A 25 -10.25 8.57 -0.87
CA ASN A 25 -11.67 8.61 -1.24
C ASN A 25 -12.12 9.78 -2.15
N LYS A 26 -11.20 10.54 -2.75
CA LYS A 26 -11.57 11.73 -3.56
C LYS A 26 -10.81 11.88 -4.88
N GLY A 27 -10.24 10.85 -5.39
CA GLY A 27 -9.35 10.93 -6.54
C GLY A 27 -7.90 11.14 -6.12
N GLY A 28 -7.19 10.02 -5.96
CA GLY A 28 -5.83 9.98 -5.46
C GLY A 28 -4.82 10.66 -6.37
N ILE A 29 -3.73 11.08 -5.77
CA ILE A 29 -2.57 11.64 -6.47
C ILE A 29 -1.32 11.03 -5.87
N LEU A 30 -0.45 10.48 -6.73
CA LEU A 30 0.95 10.30 -6.40
C LEU A 30 1.69 11.58 -6.71
N GLN A 31 2.41 12.15 -5.73
CA GLN A 31 3.29 13.30 -5.94
C GLN A 31 4.74 12.91 -5.64
N ILE A 32 5.64 13.26 -6.53
CA ILE A 32 7.10 13.06 -6.40
C ILE A 32 7.71 14.40 -6.05
N VAL A 33 8.47 14.44 -4.97
CA VAL A 33 9.02 15.67 -4.41
C VAL A 33 10.54 15.54 -4.23
N ASP A 34 11.25 16.59 -4.60
CA ASP A 34 12.65 16.79 -4.26
C ASP A 34 12.78 17.12 -2.77
N ARG A 35 13.42 16.23 -2.02
CA ARG A 35 13.54 16.32 -0.56
C ARG A 35 14.38 17.52 -0.13
N ASP A 36 15.47 17.81 -0.84
CA ASP A 36 16.33 18.94 -0.51
C ASP A 36 15.59 20.27 -0.70
N LYS A 37 14.88 20.43 -1.82
CA LYS A 37 14.03 21.61 -2.05
C LYS A 37 12.91 21.73 -1.01
N LEU A 38 12.32 20.62 -0.58
CA LEU A 38 11.30 20.63 0.48
C LEU A 38 11.86 21.10 1.81
N LEU A 39 13.05 20.62 2.20
CA LEU A 39 13.65 20.91 3.49
C LEU A 39 14.34 22.29 3.53
N ASN A 40 15.00 22.68 2.45
CA ASN A 40 15.85 23.86 2.36
C ASN A 40 15.29 24.99 1.49
N GLY A 41 14.16 24.76 0.85
CA GLY A 41 13.47 25.76 0.02
C GLY A 41 12.73 26.85 0.82
N PRO A 42 12.01 27.73 0.14
CA PRO A 42 11.22 28.80 0.75
C PRO A 42 10.23 28.27 1.79
N LYS A 43 10.07 28.97 2.93
CA LYS A 43 9.20 28.53 4.04
C LYS A 43 7.82 29.17 4.05
N GLU A 44 7.66 30.30 3.36
CA GLU A 44 6.34 30.96 3.28
C GLU A 44 5.37 30.10 2.48
N PRO A 45 4.14 29.81 2.97
CA PRO A 45 3.19 28.91 2.33
C PRO A 45 2.43 29.56 1.16
N THR A 46 3.15 30.16 0.22
CA THR A 46 2.56 30.68 -1.02
C THR A 46 2.31 29.55 -2.01
N PRO A 47 1.36 29.69 -2.97
CA PRO A 47 1.12 28.67 -3.99
C PRO A 47 2.38 28.26 -4.77
N ASP A 48 3.25 29.20 -5.06
CA ASP A 48 4.50 28.93 -5.81
C ASP A 48 5.51 28.19 -4.94
N ASN A 49 5.68 28.59 -3.70
CA ASN A 49 6.61 27.93 -2.76
C ASN A 49 6.14 26.50 -2.43
N LEU A 50 4.84 26.27 -2.33
CA LEU A 50 4.28 24.93 -2.12
C LEU A 50 4.47 24.00 -3.33
N ARG A 51 4.67 24.57 -4.52
CA ARG A 51 5.00 23.80 -5.73
C ARG A 51 6.50 23.68 -5.98
N TYR A 52 7.29 24.52 -5.37
CA TYR A 52 8.73 24.59 -5.61
C TYR A 52 9.46 23.23 -5.51
N PRO A 53 9.16 22.37 -4.52
CA PRO A 53 9.80 21.07 -4.41
C PRO A 53 9.21 19.98 -5.32
N GLU A 54 8.08 20.23 -5.97
CA GLU A 54 7.42 19.21 -6.80
C GLU A 54 8.22 18.90 -8.06
N ILE A 55 8.47 17.61 -8.30
CA ILE A 55 9.04 17.11 -9.56
C ILE A 55 7.91 16.74 -10.52
N ALA A 56 6.95 15.98 -10.03
CA ALA A 56 5.78 15.55 -10.80
C ALA A 56 4.62 15.16 -9.88
N ARG A 57 3.44 15.10 -10.50
CA ARG A 57 2.24 14.47 -9.92
C ARG A 57 1.54 13.63 -10.96
N MET A 58 1.00 12.50 -10.51
CA MET A 58 0.19 11.60 -11.32
C MET A 58 -1.19 11.46 -10.68
N PRO A 59 -2.25 12.01 -11.32
CA PRO A 59 -3.62 11.74 -10.89
C PRO A 59 -3.96 10.26 -11.10
N MET A 60 -4.65 9.69 -10.12
CA MET A 60 -5.18 8.33 -10.19
C MET A 60 -6.60 8.33 -10.77
N SER A 61 -7.19 7.15 -10.92
CA SER A 61 -8.58 7.03 -11.33
C SER A 61 -9.52 7.69 -10.32
N ALA A 62 -10.65 8.18 -10.80
CA ALA A 62 -11.68 8.75 -9.94
C ALA A 62 -12.11 7.74 -8.85
N PHE A 63 -12.35 8.24 -7.64
CA PHE A 63 -12.74 7.46 -6.46
C PHE A 63 -11.67 6.51 -5.88
N ASN A 64 -10.46 6.45 -6.45
CA ASN A 64 -9.32 5.80 -5.84
C ASN A 64 -8.51 6.84 -5.06
N GLY A 65 -8.02 6.50 -3.87
CA GLY A 65 -7.32 7.44 -3.01
C GLY A 65 -6.00 6.89 -2.49
N ALA A 66 -4.89 7.55 -2.83
CA ALA A 66 -3.58 7.13 -2.38
C ALA A 66 -3.40 7.33 -0.87
N HIS A 67 -3.19 6.23 -0.14
CA HIS A 67 -2.88 6.22 1.28
C HIS A 67 -1.37 6.03 1.52
N THR A 68 -0.79 4.95 0.98
CA THR A 68 0.64 4.64 1.12
C THR A 68 1.31 4.65 -0.25
N THR A 69 2.49 5.26 -0.36
CA THR A 69 3.26 5.36 -1.62
C THR A 69 4.67 4.83 -1.40
N PHE A 70 4.84 3.51 -1.51
CA PHE A 70 6.08 2.82 -1.16
C PHE A 70 7.04 2.75 -2.35
N PRO A 71 8.23 3.41 -2.30
CA PRO A 71 9.19 3.40 -3.39
C PRO A 71 10.05 2.13 -3.39
N MET A 72 10.26 1.59 -4.58
CA MET A 72 11.16 0.50 -4.90
C MET A 72 12.09 0.95 -6.04
N LEU A 73 13.10 1.74 -5.69
CA LEU A 73 14.03 2.32 -6.65
C LEU A 73 15.09 1.31 -7.05
N ASP A 74 15.64 1.44 -8.26
CA ASP A 74 16.62 0.49 -8.82
C ASP A 74 16.14 -0.96 -8.75
N MET A 75 14.88 -1.20 -9.10
CA MET A 75 14.31 -2.52 -9.09
C MET A 75 14.74 -3.30 -10.32
N PRO A 76 15.42 -4.46 -10.19
CA PRO A 76 15.67 -5.33 -11.32
C PRO A 76 14.34 -5.82 -11.87
N VAL A 77 14.09 -5.66 -13.17
CA VAL A 77 12.81 -5.99 -13.77
C VAL A 77 12.97 -6.97 -14.89
N ALA A 78 12.05 -7.91 -14.88
CA ALA A 78 11.65 -8.78 -15.95
C ALA A 78 12.59 -9.91 -16.33
N GLU A 79 12.15 -11.10 -15.97
CA GLU A 79 12.75 -12.39 -16.37
C GLU A 79 12.85 -12.56 -17.90
N PHE A 80 11.94 -11.94 -18.65
CA PHE A 80 11.91 -11.99 -20.11
C PHE A 80 12.54 -10.78 -20.78
N SER A 81 13.08 -9.85 -20.02
CA SER A 81 13.90 -8.80 -20.60
C SER A 81 15.20 -9.41 -21.11
N GLU A 82 15.44 -9.30 -22.40
CA GLU A 82 16.74 -9.62 -22.98
C GLU A 82 17.79 -8.56 -22.62
N ASP A 83 17.37 -7.52 -21.92
CA ASP A 83 18.23 -6.47 -21.44
C ASP A 83 19.07 -6.98 -20.27
N LYS A 84 20.20 -7.55 -20.64
CA LYS A 84 21.18 -8.12 -19.69
C LYS A 84 22.21 -7.10 -19.19
N ASP A 85 22.00 -5.83 -19.51
CA ASP A 85 22.91 -4.75 -19.14
C ASP A 85 22.71 -4.29 -17.67
N GLY A 86 21.90 -5.03 -16.89
CA GLY A 86 21.64 -4.70 -15.49
C GLY A 86 20.74 -3.48 -15.32
N ARG A 87 19.93 -3.14 -16.30
CA ARG A 87 18.98 -2.03 -16.20
C ARG A 87 17.92 -2.30 -15.14
N THR A 88 17.61 -1.26 -14.44
CA THR A 88 16.58 -1.26 -13.39
C THR A 88 15.48 -0.28 -13.73
N ARG A 89 14.39 -0.37 -12.98
CA ARG A 89 13.30 0.60 -13.01
C ARG A 89 13.00 1.11 -11.61
N ASP A 90 12.58 2.34 -11.56
CA ASP A 90 12.06 2.94 -10.33
C ASP A 90 10.55 2.74 -10.31
N ILE A 91 10.09 1.98 -9.33
CA ILE A 91 8.67 1.63 -9.17
C ILE A 91 8.17 2.20 -7.85
N VAL A 92 6.95 2.74 -7.87
CA VAL A 92 6.21 3.09 -6.65
C VAL A 92 4.97 2.22 -6.55
N MET A 93 4.85 1.51 -5.45
CA MET A 93 3.61 0.83 -5.07
C MET A 93 2.72 1.84 -4.33
N ILE A 94 1.49 2.01 -4.82
CA ILE A 94 0.49 2.90 -4.24
C ILE A 94 -0.63 2.03 -3.69
N VAL A 95 -0.94 2.21 -2.41
CA VAL A 95 -2.02 1.48 -1.75
C VAL A 95 -3.15 2.44 -1.46
N ASP A 96 -4.34 2.15 -1.97
CA ASP A 96 -5.55 2.91 -1.66
C ASP A 96 -6.07 2.59 -0.25
N GLU A 97 -6.92 3.44 0.31
CA GLU A 97 -7.65 3.12 1.55
C GLU A 97 -9.15 2.98 1.28
N ALA A 98 -9.72 1.83 1.64
CA ALA A 98 -11.17 1.66 1.72
C ALA A 98 -11.72 2.39 2.96
N ILE A 99 -12.75 3.19 2.77
CA ILE A 99 -13.34 4.04 3.82
C ILE A 99 -14.72 3.53 4.25
N LEU A 100 -15.54 3.04 3.30
CA LEU A 100 -16.90 2.64 3.59
C LEU A 100 -17.02 1.14 3.90
N ASN A 101 -17.93 0.80 4.81
CA ASN A 101 -18.20 -0.58 5.18
C ASN A 101 -18.97 -1.30 4.06
N GLU A 102 -18.85 -2.63 4.03
CA GLU A 102 -19.62 -3.54 3.19
C GLU A 102 -19.60 -3.15 1.69
N CYS A 103 -18.44 -2.74 1.18
CA CYS A 103 -18.23 -2.34 -0.22
C CYS A 103 -19.12 -1.15 -0.66
N GLY A 104 -19.42 -0.24 0.24
CA GLY A 104 -20.25 0.94 -0.05
C GLY A 104 -19.60 1.99 -0.95
N GLU A 105 -18.43 1.70 -1.51
CA GLU A 105 -17.65 2.61 -2.35
C GLU A 105 -17.03 1.92 -3.57
N ALA A 106 -16.37 2.67 -4.44
CA ALA A 106 -15.56 2.12 -5.51
C ALA A 106 -14.41 1.27 -4.93
N ARG A 107 -14.01 0.26 -5.68
CA ARG A 107 -12.95 -0.68 -5.25
C ARG A 107 -11.65 0.06 -4.96
N GLN A 108 -11.15 -0.11 -3.74
CA GLN A 108 -9.84 0.36 -3.32
C GLN A 108 -8.84 -0.80 -3.41
N MET A 109 -7.67 -0.54 -4.01
CA MET A 109 -6.73 -1.59 -4.39
C MET A 109 -5.27 -1.11 -4.33
N VAL A 110 -4.37 -1.96 -4.77
CA VAL A 110 -2.94 -1.66 -4.89
C VAL A 110 -2.60 -1.39 -6.34
N TRP A 111 -1.80 -0.36 -6.58
CA TRP A 111 -1.32 0.06 -7.88
C TRP A 111 0.19 0.05 -7.93
N PHE A 112 0.75 -0.17 -9.10
CA PHE A 112 2.17 -0.03 -9.35
C PHE A 112 2.39 1.01 -10.44
N ALA A 113 3.26 1.97 -10.16
CA ALA A 113 3.62 3.04 -11.10
C ALA A 113 5.10 2.97 -11.43
N ASP A 114 5.44 3.02 -12.71
CA ASP A 114 6.79 3.25 -13.19
C ASP A 114 7.10 4.75 -13.10
N VAL A 115 8.11 5.08 -12.33
CA VAL A 115 8.60 6.46 -12.11
C VAL A 115 10.04 6.63 -12.58
N THR A 116 10.57 5.71 -13.38
CA THR A 116 11.94 5.76 -13.94
C THR A 116 12.17 7.07 -14.68
N THR A 117 11.16 7.59 -15.38
CA THR A 117 11.13 8.97 -15.85
C THR A 117 10.25 9.78 -14.91
N GLU A 118 10.84 10.33 -13.85
CA GLU A 118 10.12 10.97 -12.74
C GLU A 118 9.09 12.03 -13.18
N THR A 119 9.36 12.75 -14.27
CA THR A 119 8.45 13.76 -14.82
C THR A 119 7.28 13.18 -15.63
N ARG A 120 7.25 11.87 -15.83
CA ARG A 120 6.21 11.17 -16.61
C ARG A 120 5.88 9.83 -15.95
N PRO A 121 5.43 9.81 -14.69
CA PRO A 121 5.02 8.59 -14.03
C PRO A 121 3.81 7.96 -14.74
N MET A 122 3.75 6.63 -14.77
CA MET A 122 2.64 5.92 -15.40
C MET A 122 2.29 4.64 -14.65
N MET A 123 1.00 4.31 -14.58
CA MET A 123 0.54 3.04 -14.02
C MET A 123 0.93 1.89 -14.94
N ILE A 124 1.43 0.80 -14.35
CA ILE A 124 1.86 -0.40 -15.08
C ILE A 124 1.03 -1.64 -14.72
N SER A 125 0.53 -1.71 -13.49
CA SER A 125 -0.28 -2.84 -13.03
C SER A 125 -1.10 -2.50 -11.78
N SER A 126 -1.96 -3.44 -11.36
CA SER A 126 -2.72 -3.34 -10.12
C SER A 126 -2.96 -4.72 -9.51
N TYR A 127 -3.27 -4.72 -8.20
CA TYR A 127 -3.70 -5.91 -7.49
C TYR A 127 -4.90 -5.61 -6.59
N THR A 128 -5.84 -6.54 -6.53
CA THR A 128 -6.95 -6.53 -5.58
C THR A 128 -7.34 -7.96 -5.20
N VAL A 129 -7.89 -8.11 -4.01
CA VAL A 129 -8.52 -9.36 -3.59
C VAL A 129 -9.90 -9.45 -4.26
N PRO A 130 -10.26 -10.55 -4.95
CA PRO A 130 -11.62 -10.73 -5.44
C PRO A 130 -12.60 -10.83 -4.26
N GLU A 131 -13.58 -9.95 -4.20
CA GLU A 131 -14.56 -9.87 -3.11
C GLU A 131 -15.38 -11.16 -2.95
N ALA A 132 -15.68 -11.82 -4.06
CA ALA A 132 -16.42 -13.08 -4.07
C ALA A 132 -15.65 -14.27 -3.48
N SER A 133 -14.31 -14.23 -3.49
CA SER A 133 -13.46 -15.34 -3.00
C SER A 133 -13.67 -15.64 -1.51
N GLY A 134 -14.19 -14.68 -0.76
CA GLY A 134 -14.47 -14.83 0.67
C GLY A 134 -15.79 -14.18 1.09
N GLN A 135 -16.64 -13.79 0.15
CA GLN A 135 -17.87 -13.03 0.42
C GLN A 135 -17.61 -11.78 1.28
N PHE A 136 -16.48 -11.11 1.02
CA PHE A 136 -15.95 -10.07 1.89
C PHE A 136 -16.91 -8.89 2.08
N CYS A 137 -17.67 -8.50 1.03
CA CYS A 137 -18.68 -7.45 1.16
C CYS A 137 -19.81 -7.80 2.14
N GLN A 138 -20.02 -9.09 2.44
CA GLN A 138 -21.08 -9.57 3.33
C GLN A 138 -20.60 -9.80 4.76
N ARG A 139 -19.30 -9.81 5.01
CA ARG A 139 -18.74 -10.09 6.35
C ARG A 139 -18.89 -8.94 7.34
N GLY A 140 -19.26 -7.76 6.89
CA GLY A 140 -19.25 -6.53 7.70
C GLY A 140 -17.91 -5.83 7.66
N GLY A 141 -17.90 -4.57 8.10
CA GLY A 141 -16.72 -3.73 8.08
C GLY A 141 -16.25 -3.34 6.69
N ARG A 142 -15.07 -2.71 6.61
CA ARG A 142 -14.45 -2.31 5.35
C ARG A 142 -13.85 -3.52 4.63
N PHE A 143 -13.91 -3.49 3.31
CA PHE A 143 -13.18 -4.39 2.42
C PHE A 143 -12.47 -3.59 1.34
N GLY A 144 -11.19 -3.81 1.19
CA GLY A 144 -10.28 -3.11 0.30
C GLY A 144 -8.92 -2.95 0.96
N SER A 145 -7.96 -2.43 0.23
CA SER A 145 -6.63 -2.14 0.75
C SER A 145 -6.66 -1.00 1.77
N HIS A 146 -5.61 -0.90 2.60
CA HIS A 146 -5.39 0.22 3.51
C HIS A 146 -3.94 0.67 3.51
N SER A 147 -3.01 -0.20 3.88
CA SER A 147 -1.59 0.12 3.97
C SER A 147 -0.72 -1.07 3.58
N SER A 148 0.53 -0.81 3.30
CA SER A 148 1.57 -1.84 3.15
C SER A 148 2.60 -1.73 4.28
N ASN A 149 3.48 -2.74 4.38
CA ASN A 149 4.73 -2.57 5.10
C ASN A 149 5.57 -1.46 4.45
N GLU A 150 6.23 -0.66 5.27
CA GLU A 150 7.06 0.47 4.83
C GLU A 150 8.56 0.22 5.09
N SER A 151 8.90 -0.93 5.66
CA SER A 151 10.27 -1.34 5.90
C SER A 151 11.02 -1.62 4.59
N MET A 152 12.16 -0.99 4.43
CA MET A 152 13.10 -1.26 3.33
C MET A 152 14.15 -2.31 3.71
N ALA A 153 13.91 -3.11 4.75
CA ALA A 153 14.81 -4.18 5.16
C ALA A 153 15.00 -5.21 4.03
N PRO A 154 16.24 -5.63 3.73
CA PRO A 154 16.56 -6.47 2.57
C PRO A 154 15.86 -7.83 2.54
N VAL A 155 15.32 -8.28 3.67
CA VAL A 155 14.61 -9.56 3.75
C VAL A 155 13.43 -9.60 2.79
N TYR A 156 12.65 -8.51 2.68
CA TYR A 156 11.46 -8.43 1.83
C TYR A 156 11.53 -7.33 0.77
N TYR A 157 12.29 -6.28 0.99
CA TYR A 157 12.34 -5.13 0.08
C TYR A 157 12.62 -5.56 -1.37
N LYS A 158 11.81 -5.06 -2.31
CA LYS A 158 11.82 -5.38 -3.75
C LYS A 158 11.49 -6.84 -4.10
N LYS A 159 11.08 -7.65 -3.13
CA LYS A 159 10.71 -9.06 -3.34
C LYS A 159 9.27 -9.34 -2.96
N LEU A 160 8.88 -8.93 -1.78
CA LEU A 160 7.56 -9.15 -1.22
C LEU A 160 7.00 -7.87 -0.62
N ALA A 161 5.71 -7.64 -0.82
CA ALA A 161 4.94 -6.64 -0.13
C ALA A 161 3.83 -7.29 0.69
N PHE A 162 3.57 -6.75 1.88
CA PHE A 162 2.47 -7.16 2.71
C PHE A 162 1.45 -6.04 2.75
N ILE A 163 0.20 -6.37 2.45
CA ILE A 163 -0.89 -5.40 2.33
C ILE A 163 -1.96 -5.72 3.37
N ALA A 164 -2.26 -4.75 4.24
CA ALA A 164 -3.44 -4.81 5.09
C ALA A 164 -4.70 -4.58 4.24
N PHE A 165 -5.64 -5.51 4.31
CA PHE A 165 -6.82 -5.55 3.45
C PHE A 165 -8.12 -5.65 4.27
N PHE A 166 -8.19 -4.93 5.38
CA PHE A 166 -9.30 -4.86 6.34
C PHE A 166 -9.90 -6.24 6.69
N ASN A 167 -11.17 -6.52 6.33
CA ASN A 167 -11.82 -7.79 6.69
C ASN A 167 -11.32 -9.00 5.88
N ALA A 168 -10.45 -8.76 4.91
CA ALA A 168 -9.73 -9.80 4.19
C ALA A 168 -8.32 -10.09 4.77
N GLY A 169 -7.95 -9.47 5.90
CA GLY A 169 -6.70 -9.73 6.61
C GLY A 169 -5.49 -9.11 5.95
N VAL A 170 -4.32 -9.75 6.10
CA VAL A 170 -3.08 -9.37 5.41
C VAL A 170 -2.82 -10.27 4.21
N ARG A 171 -2.34 -9.66 3.12
CA ARG A 171 -1.97 -10.34 1.87
C ARG A 171 -0.49 -10.22 1.63
N ALA A 172 0.16 -11.30 1.22
CA ALA A 172 1.57 -11.34 0.82
C ALA A 172 1.65 -11.40 -0.71
N LEU A 173 2.27 -10.39 -1.31
CA LEU A 173 2.44 -10.27 -2.75
C LEU A 173 3.89 -10.49 -3.15
N ASP A 174 4.14 -11.37 -4.11
CA ASP A 174 5.40 -11.40 -4.86
C ASP A 174 5.38 -10.23 -5.85
N ILE A 175 6.30 -9.30 -5.65
CA ILE A 175 6.39 -8.06 -6.43
C ILE A 175 7.68 -7.99 -7.25
N ARG A 176 8.42 -9.10 -7.36
CA ARG A 176 9.66 -9.17 -8.17
C ARG A 176 9.42 -8.87 -9.64
N ASP A 177 8.23 -9.20 -10.12
CA ASP A 177 7.69 -8.69 -11.38
C ASP A 177 6.55 -7.70 -11.08
N PRO A 178 6.81 -6.38 -11.05
CA PRO A 178 5.80 -5.40 -10.73
C PRO A 178 4.74 -5.21 -11.82
N TYR A 179 4.95 -5.77 -13.02
CA TYR A 179 3.93 -5.81 -14.07
C TYR A 179 2.87 -6.89 -13.81
N HIS A 180 3.24 -7.94 -13.07
CA HIS A 180 2.37 -9.07 -12.73
C HIS A 180 2.47 -9.43 -11.24
N PRO A 181 2.10 -8.51 -10.33
CA PRO A 181 2.15 -8.78 -8.89
C PRO A 181 1.26 -9.99 -8.57
N LYS A 182 1.77 -10.90 -7.75
CA LYS A 182 1.10 -12.17 -7.49
C LYS A 182 0.92 -12.42 -6.00
N GLU A 183 -0.32 -12.67 -5.57
CA GLU A 183 -0.58 -13.14 -4.22
C GLU A 183 0.02 -14.54 -4.03
N ILE A 184 0.83 -14.71 -2.97
CA ILE A 184 1.49 -15.96 -2.62
C ILE A 184 1.12 -16.46 -1.24
N GLY A 185 0.36 -15.70 -0.48
CA GLY A 185 -0.11 -16.09 0.84
C GLY A 185 -0.99 -15.03 1.48
N TYR A 186 -1.71 -15.43 2.52
CA TYR A 186 -2.52 -14.53 3.30
C TYR A 186 -2.76 -15.07 4.71
N PHE A 187 -3.13 -14.17 5.62
CA PHE A 187 -3.65 -14.53 6.93
C PHE A 187 -4.85 -13.64 7.28
N ILE A 188 -5.93 -14.27 7.70
CA ILE A 188 -7.17 -13.59 8.12
C ILE A 188 -7.37 -13.91 9.61
N PRO A 189 -7.22 -12.92 10.51
CA PRO A 189 -7.48 -13.11 11.93
C PRO A 189 -8.92 -13.59 12.16
N SER A 190 -9.10 -14.44 13.17
CA SER A 190 -10.43 -14.79 13.63
C SER A 190 -11.03 -13.67 14.49
N ILE A 191 -12.36 -13.52 14.47
CA ILE A 191 -13.05 -12.68 15.44
C ILE A 191 -12.86 -13.24 16.86
N THR A 192 -12.84 -12.34 17.84
CA THR A 192 -12.77 -12.66 19.27
C THR A 192 -13.98 -12.06 20.00
N SER A 193 -14.14 -12.37 21.27
CA SER A 193 -15.16 -11.71 22.10
C SER A 193 -14.95 -10.20 22.27
N ALA A 194 -13.74 -9.70 22.00
CA ALA A 194 -13.40 -8.29 22.05
C ALA A 194 -13.56 -7.59 20.70
N THR A 195 -13.85 -8.31 19.62
CA THR A 195 -13.95 -7.71 18.27
C THR A 195 -15.16 -6.79 18.17
N ASP A 196 -14.92 -5.58 17.72
CA ASP A 196 -15.93 -4.55 17.55
C ASP A 196 -16.92 -4.86 16.44
N LYS A 197 -18.11 -4.26 16.56
CA LYS A 197 -19.08 -4.20 15.46
C LYS A 197 -18.76 -3.07 14.50
N ARG A 198 -19.08 -3.27 13.24
CA ARG A 198 -19.09 -2.26 12.18
C ARG A 198 -20.49 -2.17 11.58
N CYS A 199 -20.99 -0.96 11.47
CA CYS A 199 -22.38 -0.71 11.09
C CYS A 199 -22.48 -0.01 9.75
N ILE A 200 -23.59 -0.24 9.06
CA ILE A 200 -24.03 0.53 7.89
C ILE A 200 -25.44 1.05 8.13
N PRO A 201 -25.79 2.23 7.61
CA PRO A 201 -27.17 2.69 7.63
C PRO A 201 -28.04 1.83 6.72
N ILE A 202 -29.24 1.52 7.18
CA ILE A 202 -30.29 0.85 6.39
C ILE A 202 -31.61 1.60 6.62
N GLU A 203 -32.62 1.25 5.81
CA GLU A 203 -33.96 1.80 6.04
C GLU A 203 -34.45 1.46 7.45
N GLY A 204 -34.84 2.49 8.20
CA GLY A 204 -35.33 2.34 9.57
C GLY A 204 -34.28 2.18 10.67
N GLY A 205 -32.97 2.31 10.37
CA GLY A 205 -31.94 2.21 11.40
C GLY A 205 -30.53 1.89 10.87
N GLU A 206 -29.85 1.00 11.58
CA GLU A 206 -28.53 0.51 11.16
C GLU A 206 -28.40 -1.00 11.28
N ARG A 207 -27.56 -1.58 10.45
CA ARG A 207 -27.15 -2.99 10.53
C ARG A 207 -25.69 -3.09 10.95
N CYS A 208 -25.43 -3.81 12.04
CA CYS A 208 -24.10 -3.98 12.59
C CYS A 208 -23.66 -5.44 12.53
N LYS A 209 -22.42 -5.67 12.14
CA LYS A 209 -21.77 -6.99 12.15
C LYS A 209 -20.43 -6.92 12.86
N VAL A 210 -20.09 -7.96 13.62
CA VAL A 210 -18.73 -8.14 14.17
C VAL A 210 -17.79 -8.45 13.01
N ALA A 211 -16.74 -7.65 12.83
CA ALA A 211 -15.83 -7.81 11.71
C ALA A 211 -14.42 -7.37 12.05
N ILE A 212 -13.45 -8.22 11.73
CA ILE A 212 -12.04 -7.83 11.79
C ILE A 212 -11.77 -6.66 10.85
N GLN A 213 -10.78 -5.86 11.20
CA GLN A 213 -10.33 -4.72 10.40
C GLN A 213 -8.81 -4.64 10.47
N THR A 214 -8.12 -5.59 9.82
CA THR A 214 -6.66 -5.56 9.69
C THR A 214 -6.26 -4.25 9.07
N ASN A 215 -5.56 -3.41 9.85
CA ASN A 215 -5.35 -2.01 9.52
C ASN A 215 -3.94 -1.75 9.02
N ASN A 216 -2.94 -2.11 9.81
CA ASN A 216 -1.55 -1.88 9.48
C ASN A 216 -0.78 -3.20 9.45
N VAL A 217 0.26 -3.19 8.66
CA VAL A 217 1.25 -4.26 8.59
C VAL A 217 2.65 -3.65 8.56
N GLU A 218 3.57 -4.25 9.29
CA GLU A 218 4.98 -3.90 9.23
C GLU A 218 5.85 -5.16 9.34
N THR A 219 7.10 -5.05 8.94
CA THR A 219 8.05 -6.16 8.96
C THR A 219 9.37 -5.75 9.59
N ASP A 220 10.06 -6.69 10.22
CA ASP A 220 11.41 -6.46 10.73
C ASP A 220 12.49 -7.16 9.88
N ASP A 221 13.74 -6.92 10.23
CA ASP A 221 14.92 -7.46 9.54
C ASP A 221 15.12 -8.97 9.77
N ARG A 222 14.45 -9.54 10.77
CA ARG A 222 14.42 -10.98 11.05
C ARG A 222 13.39 -11.72 10.20
N GLY A 223 12.46 -11.00 9.56
CA GLY A 223 11.41 -11.55 8.72
C GLY A 223 10.10 -11.83 9.45
N TYR A 224 9.91 -11.30 10.65
CA TYR A 224 8.59 -11.29 11.29
C TYR A 224 7.69 -10.23 10.65
N ILE A 225 6.41 -10.58 10.56
CA ILE A 225 5.36 -9.72 10.01
C ILE A 225 4.40 -9.39 11.15
N TYR A 226 4.23 -8.12 11.43
CA TYR A 226 3.38 -7.60 12.50
C TYR A 226 2.13 -6.99 11.88
N ILE A 227 0.96 -7.47 12.27
CA ILE A 227 -0.31 -6.86 11.85
C ILE A 227 -1.11 -6.42 13.06
N VAL A 228 -1.77 -5.30 12.95
CA VAL A 228 -2.69 -4.79 13.95
C VAL A 228 -4.07 -4.61 13.37
N ASP A 229 -5.06 -4.82 14.21
CA ASP A 229 -6.47 -4.73 13.86
C ASP A 229 -7.13 -3.56 14.58
N ARG A 230 -7.84 -2.69 13.85
CA ARG A 230 -8.53 -1.54 14.41
C ARG A 230 -9.93 -1.86 14.97
N ALA A 231 -10.32 -3.13 14.95
CA ALA A 231 -11.57 -3.63 15.53
C ALA A 231 -11.32 -4.50 16.78
N ASN A 232 -10.21 -4.25 17.49
CA ASN A 232 -9.85 -4.90 18.76
C ASN A 232 -9.60 -6.41 18.67
N THR A 233 -9.25 -6.97 17.50
CA THR A 233 -8.75 -8.34 17.42
C THR A 233 -7.30 -8.47 17.89
N GLY A 234 -6.57 -7.36 18.00
CA GLY A 234 -5.24 -7.28 18.61
C GLY A 234 -4.09 -7.22 17.63
N LEU A 235 -2.90 -7.52 18.14
CA LEU A 235 -1.64 -7.66 17.41
C LEU A 235 -1.39 -9.14 17.10
N HIS A 236 -1.01 -9.43 15.86
CA HIS A 236 -0.54 -10.76 15.45
C HIS A 236 0.88 -10.66 14.93
N ILE A 237 1.73 -11.62 15.31
CA ILE A 237 3.10 -11.77 14.82
C ILE A 237 3.12 -13.03 13.95
N LEU A 238 3.50 -12.86 12.69
CA LEU A 238 3.40 -13.89 11.68
C LEU A 238 4.77 -14.19 11.06
N GLU A 239 4.90 -15.38 10.51
CA GLU A 239 6.02 -15.78 9.65
C GLU A 239 5.47 -16.34 8.34
N LEU A 240 6.22 -16.14 7.26
CA LEU A 240 5.94 -16.84 6.01
C LEU A 240 6.24 -18.33 6.16
N THR A 241 5.38 -19.16 5.59
CA THR A 241 5.53 -20.62 5.56
C THR A 241 5.48 -21.16 4.12
N GLY A 242 5.84 -22.42 3.96
CA GLY A 242 5.75 -23.10 2.67
C GLY A 242 6.52 -22.43 1.54
N PRO A 243 6.00 -22.47 0.29
CA PRO A 243 6.67 -21.91 -0.88
C PRO A 243 6.90 -20.40 -0.82
N ALA A 244 6.03 -19.67 -0.11
CA ALA A 244 6.16 -18.21 0.04
C ALA A 244 7.46 -17.81 0.76
N ARG A 245 7.90 -18.64 1.73
CA ARG A 245 9.17 -18.43 2.45
C ARG A 245 10.39 -18.48 1.52
N ALA A 246 10.34 -19.32 0.48
CA ALA A 246 11.43 -19.45 -0.47
C ALA A 246 11.67 -18.16 -1.29
N VAL A 247 10.64 -17.36 -1.52
CA VAL A 247 10.75 -16.07 -2.22
C VAL A 247 11.51 -15.04 -1.37
N ALA A 248 11.29 -15.04 -0.07
CA ALA A 248 12.01 -14.15 0.85
C ALA A 248 13.52 -14.46 0.94
N GLY A 249 13.88 -15.74 0.77
CA GLY A 249 15.21 -16.26 1.04
C GLY A 249 15.39 -16.63 2.52
N PRO A 250 16.51 -17.26 2.89
CA PRO A 250 16.77 -17.60 4.28
C PRO A 250 16.88 -16.33 5.14
N PRO A 251 16.40 -16.38 6.40
CA PRO A 251 16.67 -15.31 7.36
C PRO A 251 18.18 -15.11 7.48
N LYS A 252 18.63 -13.87 7.58
CA LYS A 252 20.02 -13.61 7.95
C LYS A 252 20.20 -14.06 9.38
N SER A 253 21.10 -15.03 9.58
CA SER A 253 21.55 -15.50 10.90
C SER A 253 22.22 -14.38 11.71
#